data_96c052b85eb36e5082fe6d95fba826e6
#
_entry.id   96c052b85eb36e5082fe6d95fba826e6
#
_cell.length_a   1.000
_cell.length_b   1.000
_cell.length_c   1.000
_cell.angle_alpha   90.00
_cell.angle_beta   90.00
_cell.angle_gamma   90.00
#
_symmetry.space_group_name_H-M   'P 1'
#
loop_
_entity.id
_entity.type
_entity.pdbx_description
1 polymer ?
#
loop_
_entity_poly.entity_id
_entity_poly.type
_entity_poly.pdbx_seq_one_letter_code
_entity_poly.pdbx_strand_id
1 'polypeptide(L)'
;PFEEYEHEMNFKRSCEESLWESQYNRDNNGNILTIDPDTGLPIPYGAGLKAQIPNKGTYSILTFKKINKIISDIFYGASDKQNVNVVLFTGTSGKEEFSNAIMTETKSWTIYQGALNSTITGSPMNLTFGAAFTHFRHIDGHMVSVVTMPYLDHSGYADKSPLHYTSGRPLSSYEMHFVDMSTYDGENNVQLVNQKGRSMVRGIEQGMTLLKGSSGDFSDYSGNGKDLVVSTSQDKSAVHFLKTLGVAIRRNTHCFSLFCDAAA
;
A
#
# COMPACT_ATOMS: atom_id res chain seq x y z
N PRO A 1 -20.20 -13.70 13.24
CA PRO A 1 -19.48 -12.46 13.61
C PRO A 1 -17.97 -12.56 13.37
N PHE A 2 -17.29 -13.65 13.81
CA PHE A 2 -15.84 -13.78 13.67
C PHE A 2 -15.42 -14.03 12.21
N GLU A 3 -16.02 -14.98 11.53
CA GLU A 3 -15.79 -15.31 10.13
C GLU A 3 -16.05 -14.11 9.21
N GLU A 4 -17.09 -13.34 9.50
CA GLU A 4 -17.42 -12.15 8.73
C GLU A 4 -16.31 -11.06 8.85
N TYR A 5 -15.78 -10.87 10.06
CA TYR A 5 -14.67 -9.98 10.31
C TYR A 5 -13.40 -10.42 9.54
N GLU A 6 -13.11 -11.72 9.56
CA GLU A 6 -11.98 -12.26 8.78
C GLU A 6 -12.15 -12.04 7.28
N HIS A 7 -13.37 -12.28 6.75
CA HIS A 7 -13.68 -12.00 5.34
C HIS A 7 -13.48 -10.54 4.98
N GLU A 8 -13.94 -9.63 5.83
CA GLU A 8 -13.75 -8.19 5.62
C GLU A 8 -12.28 -7.81 5.64
N MET A 9 -11.49 -8.35 6.56
CA MET A 9 -10.06 -8.09 6.65
C MET A 9 -9.31 -8.65 5.44
N ASN A 10 -9.65 -9.85 4.99
CA ASN A 10 -9.06 -10.46 3.79
C ASN A 10 -9.42 -9.66 2.53
N PHE A 11 -10.65 -9.18 2.42
CA PHE A 11 -11.06 -8.30 1.33
C PHE A 11 -10.26 -6.98 1.33
N LYS A 12 -10.07 -6.35 2.50
CA LYS A 12 -9.24 -5.14 2.62
C LYS A 12 -7.79 -5.38 2.20
N ARG A 13 -7.21 -6.51 2.61
CA ARG A 13 -5.85 -6.90 2.17
C ARG A 13 -5.76 -7.08 0.66
N SER A 14 -6.72 -7.76 0.06
CA SER A 14 -6.78 -7.92 -1.40
C SER A 14 -6.93 -6.58 -2.12
N CYS A 15 -7.66 -5.64 -1.54
CA CYS A 15 -7.74 -4.27 -2.07
C CYS A 15 -6.38 -3.54 -1.99
N GLU A 16 -5.66 -3.67 -0.89
CA GLU A 16 -4.31 -3.08 -0.75
C GLU A 16 -3.33 -3.69 -1.74
N GLU A 17 -3.32 -5.02 -1.87
CA GLU A 17 -2.49 -5.72 -2.84
C GLU A 17 -2.78 -5.26 -4.26
N SER A 18 -4.05 -5.12 -4.62
CA SER A 18 -4.45 -4.59 -5.92
C SER A 18 -3.98 -3.15 -6.17
N LEU A 19 -4.04 -2.28 -5.14
CA LEU A 19 -3.54 -0.90 -5.25
C LEU A 19 -2.03 -0.83 -5.49
N TRP A 20 -1.26 -1.82 -5.04
CA TRP A 20 0.18 -1.86 -5.21
C TRP A 20 0.60 -2.59 -6.48
N GLU A 21 0.05 -3.79 -6.74
CA GLU A 21 0.57 -4.75 -7.72
C GLU A 21 -0.17 -4.76 -9.06
N SER A 22 -1.36 -4.16 -9.16
CA SER A 22 -2.12 -4.18 -10.41
C SER A 22 -1.31 -3.62 -11.58
N GLN A 23 -1.42 -4.28 -12.72
CA GLN A 23 -0.81 -3.84 -13.97
C GLN A 23 -1.87 -3.17 -14.86
N TYR A 24 -1.45 -2.39 -15.84
CA TYR A 24 -2.37 -1.90 -16.86
C TYR A 24 -2.96 -3.07 -17.65
N ASN A 25 -4.24 -2.99 -18.01
CA ASN A 25 -4.84 -3.94 -18.96
C ASN A 25 -4.44 -3.63 -20.40
N ARG A 26 -3.18 -3.27 -20.59
CA ARG A 26 -2.59 -3.04 -21.91
C ARG A 26 -1.13 -3.43 -21.90
N ASP A 27 -0.67 -4.00 -23.01
CA ASP A 27 0.76 -4.21 -23.25
C ASP A 27 1.47 -2.90 -23.67
N ASN A 28 2.78 -2.98 -23.89
CA ASN A 28 3.57 -1.83 -24.35
C ASN A 28 3.16 -1.30 -25.73
N ASN A 29 2.43 -2.08 -26.51
CA ASN A 29 1.93 -1.74 -27.84
C ASN A 29 0.49 -1.18 -27.77
N GLY A 30 -0.10 -1.13 -26.58
CA GLY A 30 -1.46 -0.66 -26.35
C GLY A 30 -2.55 -1.71 -26.56
N ASN A 31 -2.21 -2.98 -26.84
CA ASN A 31 -3.16 -4.06 -26.98
C ASN A 31 -3.74 -4.45 -25.63
N ILE A 32 -5.00 -4.83 -25.63
CA ILE A 32 -5.72 -5.27 -24.43
C ILE A 32 -5.27 -6.68 -24.09
N LEU A 33 -4.89 -6.90 -22.82
CA LEU A 33 -4.40 -8.18 -22.31
C LEU A 33 -5.53 -9.11 -21.88
N THR A 34 -6.55 -8.56 -21.22
CA THR A 34 -7.63 -9.34 -20.62
C THR A 34 -8.99 -8.83 -21.10
N ILE A 35 -9.76 -9.75 -21.66
CA ILE A 35 -11.11 -9.53 -22.15
C ILE A 35 -12.05 -10.37 -21.30
N ASP A 36 -13.18 -9.83 -20.94
CA ASP A 36 -14.26 -10.54 -20.27
C ASP A 36 -14.81 -11.62 -21.21
N PRO A 37 -14.77 -12.91 -20.81
CA PRO A 37 -15.23 -14.01 -21.66
C PRO A 37 -16.73 -13.97 -21.95
N ASP A 38 -17.53 -13.37 -21.08
CA ASP A 38 -18.99 -13.33 -21.22
C ASP A 38 -19.46 -12.18 -22.11
N THR A 39 -18.83 -11.02 -21.98
CA THR A 39 -19.23 -9.80 -22.70
C THR A 39 -18.37 -9.48 -23.90
N GLY A 40 -17.18 -10.06 -24.01
CA GLY A 40 -16.19 -9.75 -25.05
C GLY A 40 -15.58 -8.35 -24.92
N LEU A 41 -15.84 -7.65 -23.82
CA LEU A 41 -15.36 -6.29 -23.60
C LEU A 41 -14.05 -6.30 -22.77
N PRO A 42 -13.19 -5.28 -22.93
CA PRO A 42 -11.99 -5.15 -22.08
C PRO A 42 -12.37 -4.98 -20.61
N ILE A 43 -11.73 -5.75 -19.74
CA ILE A 43 -11.90 -5.57 -18.29
C ILE A 43 -11.21 -4.26 -17.88
N PRO A 44 -11.94 -3.26 -17.33
CA PRO A 44 -11.37 -1.98 -16.96
C PRO A 44 -10.64 -2.07 -15.62
N TYR A 45 -9.34 -2.37 -15.64
CA TYR A 45 -8.49 -2.21 -14.47
C TYR A 45 -7.30 -1.31 -14.76
N GLY A 46 -6.94 -0.50 -13.76
CA GLY A 46 -5.85 0.46 -13.83
C GLY A 46 -4.58 -0.07 -13.19
N ALA A 47 -3.50 0.63 -13.42
CA ALA A 47 -2.22 0.31 -12.79
C ALA A 47 -2.22 0.60 -11.29
N GLY A 48 -1.62 -0.31 -10.55
CA GLY A 48 -1.23 -0.08 -9.17
C GLY A 48 -0.04 0.87 -9.05
N LEU A 49 0.32 1.17 -7.82
CA LEU A 49 1.34 2.15 -7.50
C LEU A 49 2.72 1.77 -8.05
N LYS A 50 3.14 0.51 -7.92
CA LYS A 50 4.41 0.00 -8.47
C LYS A 50 4.52 0.12 -9.99
N ALA A 51 3.41 -0.08 -10.71
CA ALA A 51 3.38 0.02 -12.15
C ALA A 51 3.44 1.48 -12.65
N GLN A 52 2.95 2.43 -11.85
CA GLN A 52 2.99 3.86 -12.16
C GLN A 52 4.35 4.51 -11.89
N ILE A 53 5.24 3.90 -11.08
CA ILE A 53 6.57 4.42 -10.77
C ILE A 53 7.54 4.09 -11.91
N PRO A 54 8.02 5.09 -12.67
CA PRO A 54 8.91 4.85 -13.80
C PRO A 54 10.36 4.58 -13.38
N ASN A 55 10.80 5.20 -12.28
CA ASN A 55 12.17 5.10 -11.82
C ASN A 55 12.38 3.83 -11.02
N LYS A 56 13.21 2.92 -11.53
CA LYS A 56 13.50 1.63 -10.90
C LYS A 56 15.00 1.41 -10.81
N GLY A 57 15.44 0.74 -9.76
CA GLY A 57 16.83 0.37 -9.58
C GLY A 57 16.96 -0.90 -8.77
N THR A 58 18.18 -1.45 -8.73
CA THR A 58 18.50 -2.64 -7.96
C THR A 58 19.64 -2.40 -6.99
N TYR A 59 19.76 -3.21 -5.97
CA TYR A 59 20.88 -3.20 -5.02
C TYR A 59 21.12 -4.62 -4.47
N SER A 60 22.39 -4.94 -4.29
CA SER A 60 22.82 -6.14 -3.54
C SER A 60 23.16 -5.76 -2.10
N ILE A 61 23.79 -4.59 -1.91
CA ILE A 61 24.14 -4.02 -0.61
C ILE A 61 23.63 -2.58 -0.59
N LEU A 62 22.80 -2.27 0.40
CA LEU A 62 22.30 -0.91 0.60
C LEU A 62 23.34 -0.06 1.33
N THR A 63 23.69 1.08 0.74
CA THR A 63 24.61 2.04 1.34
C THR A 63 23.93 3.39 1.52
N PHE A 64 24.35 4.14 2.55
CA PHE A 64 23.88 5.51 2.78
C PHE A 64 24.06 6.41 1.55
N LYS A 65 25.18 6.29 0.85
CA LYS A 65 25.46 7.02 -0.40
C LYS A 65 24.42 6.74 -1.47
N LYS A 66 23.96 5.49 -1.60
CA LYS A 66 22.92 5.10 -2.56
C LYS A 66 21.57 5.70 -2.19
N ILE A 67 21.22 5.68 -0.90
CA ILE A 67 19.98 6.31 -0.39
C ILE A 67 19.98 7.80 -0.71
N ASN A 68 21.05 8.52 -0.36
CA ASN A 68 21.17 9.95 -0.62
C ASN A 68 21.08 10.26 -2.12
N LYS A 69 21.75 9.46 -2.95
CA LYS A 69 21.67 9.64 -4.40
C LYS A 69 20.25 9.49 -4.92
N ILE A 70 19.52 8.46 -4.50
CA ILE A 70 18.12 8.23 -4.91
C ILE A 70 17.26 9.43 -4.54
N ILE A 71 17.37 9.92 -3.31
CA ILE A 71 16.58 11.07 -2.84
C ILE A 71 16.93 12.33 -3.62
N SER A 72 18.21 12.58 -3.85
CA SER A 72 18.67 13.73 -4.67
C SER A 72 18.19 13.60 -6.12
N ASP A 73 18.24 12.41 -6.71
CA ASP A 73 17.83 12.17 -8.10
C ASP A 73 16.30 12.37 -8.28
N ILE A 74 15.49 11.94 -7.32
CA ILE A 74 14.02 12.13 -7.31
C ILE A 74 13.66 13.62 -7.45
N PHE A 75 14.38 14.50 -6.75
CA PHE A 75 14.12 15.94 -6.72
C PHE A 75 15.09 16.76 -7.57
N TYR A 76 15.90 16.10 -8.41
CA TYR A 76 16.83 16.80 -9.27
C TYR A 76 16.08 17.70 -10.26
N GLY A 77 16.41 19.00 -10.26
CA GLY A 77 15.76 19.97 -11.13
C GLY A 77 14.36 20.43 -10.70
N ALA A 78 13.82 19.93 -9.60
CA ALA A 78 12.56 20.42 -9.06
C ALA A 78 12.73 21.84 -8.52
N SER A 79 11.89 22.77 -8.96
CA SER A 79 11.91 24.17 -8.52
C SER A 79 11.30 24.36 -7.14
N ASP A 80 10.35 23.52 -6.78
CA ASP A 80 9.64 23.55 -5.50
C ASP A 80 10.14 22.45 -4.57
N LYS A 81 11.22 22.77 -3.84
CA LYS A 81 11.88 21.84 -2.91
C LYS A 81 11.45 22.04 -1.45
N GLN A 82 10.53 22.96 -1.18
CA GLN A 82 10.11 23.24 0.17
C GLN A 82 9.01 22.26 0.62
N ASN A 83 9.18 21.70 1.82
CA ASN A 83 8.21 20.79 2.46
C ASN A 83 7.92 19.47 1.75
N VAL A 84 8.91 18.90 1.10
CA VAL A 84 8.75 17.58 0.48
C VAL A 84 8.76 16.49 1.55
N ASN A 85 7.72 15.66 1.52
CA ASN A 85 7.55 14.52 2.40
C ASN A 85 7.56 13.22 1.59
N VAL A 86 8.69 12.51 1.64
CA VAL A 86 8.84 11.20 1.01
C VAL A 86 8.48 10.12 2.02
N VAL A 87 7.62 9.20 1.61
CA VAL A 87 7.35 8.00 2.40
C VAL A 87 8.05 6.82 1.74
N LEU A 88 8.90 6.16 2.53
CA LEU A 88 9.53 4.90 2.15
C LEU A 88 8.63 3.76 2.62
N PHE A 89 8.01 3.08 1.67
CA PHE A 89 7.28 1.85 1.90
C PHE A 89 8.21 0.65 1.68
N THR A 90 8.32 -0.22 2.68
CA THR A 90 9.24 -1.37 2.63
C THR A 90 8.74 -2.49 3.54
N GLY A 91 9.23 -3.71 3.35
CA GLY A 91 9.02 -4.79 4.31
C GLY A 91 9.92 -4.68 5.53
N THR A 92 9.79 -5.62 6.44
CA THR A 92 10.55 -5.64 7.70
C THR A 92 12.07 -5.72 7.44
N SER A 93 12.49 -6.55 6.49
CA SER A 93 13.91 -6.71 6.15
C SER A 93 14.49 -5.46 5.49
N GLY A 94 13.72 -4.81 4.60
CA GLY A 94 14.16 -3.56 3.98
C GLY A 94 14.26 -2.41 4.98
N LYS A 95 13.39 -2.35 5.98
CA LYS A 95 13.51 -1.38 7.08
C LYS A 95 14.77 -1.62 7.90
N GLU A 96 15.11 -2.88 8.17
CA GLU A 96 16.35 -3.26 8.86
C GLU A 96 17.58 -2.84 8.07
N GLU A 97 17.63 -3.14 6.76
CA GLU A 97 18.71 -2.74 5.86
C GLU A 97 18.86 -1.22 5.76
N PHE A 98 17.75 -0.49 5.64
CA PHE A 98 17.74 0.97 5.61
C PHE A 98 18.30 1.56 6.90
N SER A 99 17.86 1.05 8.05
CA SER A 99 18.35 1.49 9.36
C SER A 99 19.85 1.21 9.53
N ASN A 100 20.31 0.02 9.13
CA ASN A 100 21.72 -0.37 9.19
C ASN A 100 22.60 0.50 8.28
N ALA A 101 22.12 0.81 7.06
CA ALA A 101 22.85 1.70 6.14
C ALA A 101 23.04 3.11 6.72
N ILE A 102 22.01 3.65 7.38
CA ILE A 102 22.11 4.95 8.05
C ILE A 102 23.04 4.88 9.28
N MET A 103 22.86 3.86 10.13
CA MET A 103 23.66 3.71 11.35
C MET A 103 25.15 3.52 11.06
N THR A 104 25.51 2.87 9.97
CA THR A 104 26.91 2.62 9.59
C THR A 104 27.66 3.93 9.35
N GLU A 105 27.03 4.91 8.72
CA GLU A 105 27.64 6.22 8.46
C GLU A 105 27.54 7.17 9.67
N THR A 106 26.48 7.05 10.47
CA THR A 106 26.26 7.94 11.63
C THR A 106 27.10 7.57 12.85
N LYS A 107 27.87 6.48 12.83
CA LYS A 107 28.82 6.13 13.91
C LYS A 107 29.84 7.25 14.24
N SER A 108 30.07 8.17 13.31
CA SER A 108 30.92 9.34 13.49
C SER A 108 30.19 10.60 13.99
N TRP A 109 28.88 10.56 14.10
CA TRP A 109 28.05 11.72 14.45
C TRP A 109 27.30 11.46 15.72
N THR A 110 27.43 12.37 16.68
CA THR A 110 26.61 12.36 17.89
C THR A 110 25.16 12.58 17.49
N ILE A 111 24.30 11.59 17.68
CA ILE A 111 22.86 11.70 17.40
C ILE A 111 22.28 12.73 18.37
N TYR A 112 21.94 13.90 17.89
CA TYR A 112 21.19 14.89 18.65
C TYR A 112 19.73 14.42 18.79
N GLN A 113 19.45 13.62 19.81
CA GLN A 113 18.11 13.11 20.14
C GLN A 113 17.10 14.24 20.45
N GLY A 114 17.58 15.42 20.81
CA GLY A 114 16.73 16.55 21.19
C GLY A 114 16.09 17.33 20.03
N ALA A 115 16.66 17.27 18.82
CA ALA A 115 16.18 18.05 17.70
C ALA A 115 15.01 17.40 16.95
N LEU A 116 14.81 16.09 17.11
CA LEU A 116 13.71 15.36 16.42
C LEU A 116 12.35 15.55 17.09
N ASN A 117 12.32 15.93 18.38
CA ASN A 117 11.09 16.11 19.13
C ASN A 117 10.41 17.48 18.91
N SER A 118 11.10 18.48 18.34
CA SER A 118 10.56 19.84 18.26
C SER A 118 9.88 20.19 16.93
N THR A 119 9.97 19.33 15.92
CA THR A 119 9.49 19.68 14.57
C THR A 119 8.15 19.02 14.19
N ILE A 120 7.61 18.17 15.04
CA ILE A 120 6.28 17.55 14.84
C ILE A 120 5.30 18.09 15.87
N THR A 121 5.09 19.40 15.86
CA THR A 121 3.96 20.06 16.53
C THR A 121 2.76 19.99 15.59
N GLY A 122 1.92 18.95 15.71
CA GLY A 122 0.69 18.88 14.92
C GLY A 122 -0.05 17.56 14.93
N SER A 123 0.56 16.48 15.42
CA SER A 123 -0.14 15.20 15.58
C SER A 123 0.30 14.50 16.87
N PRO A 124 -0.62 14.01 17.69
CA PRO A 124 -0.29 13.27 18.89
C PRO A 124 0.10 11.84 18.51
N MET A 125 1.24 11.65 17.87
CA MET A 125 1.87 10.35 17.76
C MET A 125 2.92 10.25 18.86
N ASN A 126 2.60 9.51 19.92
CA ASN A 126 3.56 9.05 20.89
C ASN A 126 4.60 8.18 20.20
N LEU A 127 5.74 8.76 19.84
CA LEU A 127 6.91 8.04 19.41
C LEU A 127 7.56 7.39 20.61
N THR A 128 7.29 6.11 20.82
CA THR A 128 8.04 5.28 21.75
C THR A 128 9.35 4.91 21.07
N PHE A 129 10.47 5.39 21.61
CA PHE A 129 11.80 5.12 21.10
C PHE A 129 12.18 3.64 21.30
N GLY A 130 11.98 2.84 20.25
CA GLY A 130 12.81 1.66 19.98
C GLY A 130 13.87 2.06 18.96
N ALA A 131 15.01 1.41 18.92
CA ALA A 131 16.18 1.74 18.09
C ALA A 131 15.97 1.72 16.55
N ALA A 132 14.77 1.96 16.07
CA ALA A 132 14.42 2.03 14.66
C ALA A 132 14.11 3.48 14.28
N PHE A 133 14.91 4.03 13.37
CA PHE A 133 14.62 5.33 12.78
C PHE A 133 13.33 5.22 11.93
N THR A 134 12.30 5.94 12.32
CA THR A 134 11.06 6.05 11.53
C THR A 134 11.09 7.27 10.60
N HIS A 135 11.98 8.23 10.88
CA HIS A 135 12.13 9.46 10.11
C HIS A 135 13.60 9.75 9.85
N PHE A 136 13.91 10.09 8.63
CA PHE A 136 15.24 10.50 8.19
C PHE A 136 15.13 11.85 7.49
N ARG A 137 16.01 12.79 7.84
CA ARG A 137 16.11 14.09 7.15
C ARG A 137 17.30 14.08 6.22
N HIS A 138 17.04 14.25 4.94
CA HIS A 138 18.05 14.37 3.92
C HIS A 138 18.79 15.71 4.03
N ILE A 139 20.03 15.78 3.50
CA ILE A 139 20.86 16.99 3.52
C ILE A 139 20.19 18.19 2.84
N ASP A 140 19.38 17.96 1.83
CA ASP A 140 18.59 18.98 1.12
C ASP A 140 17.33 19.42 1.89
N GLY A 141 17.11 18.89 3.09
CA GLY A 141 16.00 19.25 3.96
C GLY A 141 14.74 18.38 3.80
N HIS A 142 14.70 17.45 2.85
CA HIS A 142 13.58 16.54 2.64
C HIS A 142 13.40 15.58 3.82
N MET A 143 12.16 15.34 4.22
CA MET A 143 11.82 14.36 5.25
C MET A 143 11.49 13.02 4.58
N VAL A 144 12.14 11.96 5.03
CA VAL A 144 11.82 10.58 4.62
C VAL A 144 11.26 9.84 5.82
N SER A 145 10.00 9.40 5.70
CA SER A 145 9.31 8.61 6.72
C SER A 145 9.27 7.14 6.30
N VAL A 146 9.66 6.22 7.18
CA VAL A 146 9.70 4.79 6.87
C VAL A 146 8.44 4.12 7.39
N VAL A 147 7.70 3.47 6.50
CA VAL A 147 6.48 2.71 6.80
C VAL A 147 6.68 1.26 6.42
N THR A 148 6.45 0.36 7.38
CA THR A 148 6.53 -1.08 7.12
C THR A 148 5.22 -1.59 6.54
N MET A 149 5.31 -2.36 5.47
CA MET A 149 4.18 -2.98 4.79
C MET A 149 4.19 -4.49 5.01
N PRO A 150 3.31 -5.02 5.88
CA PRO A 150 3.29 -6.45 6.20
C PRO A 150 3.02 -7.35 4.99
N TYR A 151 2.35 -6.84 3.97
CA TYR A 151 2.06 -7.63 2.78
C TYR A 151 3.33 -8.01 1.98
N LEU A 152 4.41 -7.23 2.07
CA LEU A 152 5.70 -7.56 1.47
C LEU A 152 6.42 -8.71 2.20
N ASP A 153 6.05 -8.96 3.45
CA ASP A 153 6.64 -10.00 4.29
C ASP A 153 5.85 -11.32 4.23
N HIS A 154 4.51 -11.23 4.20
CA HIS A 154 3.60 -12.37 4.38
C HIS A 154 2.35 -12.25 3.49
N SER A 155 2.49 -12.53 2.23
CA SER A 155 1.36 -12.55 1.30
C SER A 155 1.62 -13.50 0.16
N GLY A 156 0.60 -13.75 -0.68
CA GLY A 156 0.79 -14.49 -1.91
C GLY A 156 1.81 -13.88 -2.86
N TYR A 157 2.12 -12.58 -2.72
CA TYR A 157 3.22 -11.92 -3.39
C TYR A 157 4.57 -12.32 -2.80
N ALA A 158 4.71 -12.30 -1.49
CA ALA A 158 5.92 -12.71 -0.78
C ALA A 158 6.25 -14.20 -1.01
N ASP A 159 5.24 -15.07 -1.03
CA ASP A 159 5.40 -16.51 -1.25
C ASP A 159 5.94 -16.84 -2.66
N LYS A 160 5.68 -16.00 -3.63
CA LYS A 160 6.19 -16.13 -5.01
C LYS A 160 7.55 -15.47 -5.21
N SER A 161 8.01 -14.69 -4.24
CA SER A 161 9.28 -13.97 -4.32
C SER A 161 10.45 -14.92 -4.08
N PRO A 162 11.56 -14.81 -4.84
CA PRO A 162 12.79 -15.52 -4.53
C PRO A 162 13.27 -15.23 -3.11
N LEU A 163 14.05 -16.14 -2.54
CA LEU A 163 14.61 -15.96 -1.21
C LEU A 163 15.95 -15.21 -1.28
N HIS A 164 16.21 -14.41 -0.27
CA HIS A 164 17.51 -13.75 -0.10
C HIS A 164 18.57 -14.76 0.34
N TYR A 165 19.73 -14.76 -0.30
CA TYR A 165 20.77 -15.77 -0.13
C TYR A 165 21.31 -15.92 1.29
N THR A 166 21.33 -14.87 2.10
CA THR A 166 21.86 -14.91 3.47
C THR A 166 20.79 -15.15 4.52
N SER A 167 19.65 -14.45 4.40
CA SER A 167 18.61 -14.46 5.45
C SER A 167 17.53 -15.51 5.25
N GLY A 168 17.38 -16.06 4.02
CA GLY A 168 16.29 -16.96 3.68
C GLY A 168 14.90 -16.31 3.70
N ARG A 169 14.84 -14.97 3.84
CA ARG A 169 13.56 -14.22 3.77
C ARG A 169 13.22 -13.87 2.33
N PRO A 170 11.94 -13.66 1.98
CA PRO A 170 11.55 -13.30 0.62
C PRO A 170 12.18 -11.96 0.21
N LEU A 171 12.62 -11.86 -1.04
CA LEU A 171 13.20 -10.63 -1.59
C LEU A 171 12.21 -9.46 -1.61
N SER A 172 10.90 -9.75 -1.68
CA SER A 172 9.85 -8.74 -1.54
C SER A 172 9.96 -7.96 -0.23
N SER A 173 10.37 -8.61 0.87
CA SER A 173 10.60 -7.94 2.17
C SER A 173 11.72 -6.89 2.11
N TYR A 174 12.61 -6.98 1.13
CA TYR A 174 13.73 -6.05 0.90
C TYR A 174 13.41 -4.96 -0.12
N GLU A 175 12.23 -5.00 -0.76
CA GLU A 175 11.80 -3.94 -1.68
C GLU A 175 11.61 -2.62 -0.95
N MET A 176 11.97 -1.54 -1.62
CA MET A 176 11.90 -0.18 -1.10
C MET A 176 11.24 0.73 -2.12
N HIS A 177 10.10 1.30 -1.76
CA HIS A 177 9.36 2.21 -2.63
C HIS A 177 9.34 3.61 -2.01
N PHE A 178 10.12 4.51 -2.59
CA PHE A 178 10.15 5.93 -2.22
C PHE A 178 9.02 6.64 -2.98
N VAL A 179 8.04 7.10 -2.25
CA VAL A 179 6.85 7.75 -2.81
C VAL A 179 6.74 9.16 -2.26
N ASP A 180 6.68 10.13 -3.14
CA ASP A 180 6.46 11.52 -2.79
C ASP A 180 4.97 11.72 -2.43
N MET A 181 4.71 11.96 -1.15
CA MET A 181 3.37 12.19 -0.59
C MET A 181 3.07 13.69 -0.37
N SER A 182 3.87 14.55 -0.96
CA SER A 182 3.71 16.01 -0.83
C SER A 182 2.45 16.51 -1.53
N THR A 183 2.07 17.71 -1.15
CA THR A 183 0.94 18.42 -1.77
C THR A 183 1.49 19.45 -2.76
N TYR A 184 0.99 19.44 -3.98
CA TYR A 184 1.32 20.38 -5.04
C TYR A 184 0.07 21.09 -5.52
N ASP A 185 0.12 22.42 -5.56
CA ASP A 185 -1.03 23.26 -5.99
C ASP A 185 -2.33 22.95 -5.20
N GLY A 186 -2.20 22.63 -3.92
CA GLY A 186 -3.35 22.28 -3.06
C GLY A 186 -3.86 20.85 -3.19
N GLU A 187 -3.26 20.02 -4.03
CA GLU A 187 -3.66 18.62 -4.22
C GLU A 187 -2.53 17.66 -3.87
N ASN A 188 -2.87 16.52 -3.28
CA ASN A 188 -1.90 15.49 -2.93
C ASN A 188 -1.33 14.84 -4.19
N ASN A 189 -0.03 14.53 -4.17
CA ASN A 189 0.64 13.86 -5.28
C ASN A 189 0.07 12.45 -5.53
N VAL A 190 -0.23 11.71 -4.46
CA VAL A 190 -0.87 10.40 -4.53
C VAL A 190 -2.32 10.53 -4.09
N GLN A 191 -3.22 10.10 -4.93
CA GLN A 191 -4.66 10.18 -4.69
C GLN A 191 -5.31 8.82 -4.82
N LEU A 192 -6.18 8.48 -3.87
CA LEU A 192 -7.09 7.35 -4.01
C LEU A 192 -8.30 7.79 -4.83
N VAL A 193 -8.59 7.03 -5.87
CA VAL A 193 -9.71 7.29 -6.78
C VAL A 193 -10.78 6.25 -6.51
N ASN A 194 -11.97 6.70 -6.18
CA ASN A 194 -13.14 5.86 -5.97
C ASN A 194 -14.29 6.31 -6.87
N GLN A 195 -15.11 5.38 -7.29
CA GLN A 195 -16.35 5.73 -7.96
C GLN A 195 -17.30 6.41 -6.95
N LYS A 196 -17.88 7.54 -7.35
CA LYS A 196 -18.83 8.28 -6.51
C LYS A 196 -19.98 7.36 -6.05
N GLY A 197 -20.20 7.28 -4.74
CA GLY A 197 -21.24 6.45 -4.15
C GLY A 197 -20.89 4.95 -4.00
N ARG A 198 -19.66 4.52 -4.39
CA ARG A 198 -19.21 3.12 -4.29
C ARG A 198 -17.87 2.99 -3.57
N SER A 199 -17.73 3.62 -2.42
CA SER A 199 -16.51 3.47 -1.62
C SER A 199 -16.33 2.02 -1.11
N MET A 200 -17.41 1.42 -0.61
CA MET A 200 -17.50 0.01 -0.25
C MET A 200 -18.98 -0.34 -0.16
N VAL A 201 -19.39 -1.37 -0.87
CA VAL A 201 -20.74 -1.89 -0.83
C VAL A 201 -20.70 -3.27 -0.19
N ARG A 202 -21.55 -3.50 0.80
CA ARG A 202 -21.74 -4.80 1.45
C ARG A 202 -23.11 -5.30 1.07
N GLY A 203 -23.18 -6.50 0.50
CA GLY A 203 -24.40 -7.22 0.22
C GLY A 203 -24.50 -8.45 1.11
N ILE A 204 -25.68 -8.76 1.60
CA ILE A 204 -25.95 -9.98 2.35
C ILE A 204 -27.01 -10.77 1.59
N GLU A 205 -26.66 -11.97 1.22
CA GLU A 205 -27.56 -12.97 0.68
C GLU A 205 -28.02 -13.87 1.84
N GLN A 206 -29.30 -13.86 2.14
CA GLN A 206 -29.82 -14.56 3.32
C GLN A 206 -30.45 -15.90 2.93
N GLY A 207 -30.12 -16.93 3.68
CA GLY A 207 -30.78 -18.21 3.64
C GLY A 207 -31.95 -18.29 4.64
N MET A 208 -32.70 -19.35 4.56
CA MET A 208 -33.96 -19.53 5.35
C MET A 208 -33.75 -19.47 6.87
N THR A 209 -32.61 -19.87 7.39
CA THR A 209 -32.38 -19.93 8.86
C THR A 209 -32.14 -18.56 9.48
N LEU A 210 -31.53 -17.64 8.75
CA LEU A 210 -31.28 -16.27 9.24
C LEU A 210 -32.57 -15.42 9.35
N LEU A 211 -33.63 -15.89 8.74
CA LEU A 211 -34.93 -15.21 8.76
C LEU A 211 -35.71 -15.48 10.06
N LYS A 212 -35.22 -16.37 10.90
CA LYS A 212 -35.81 -16.65 12.19
C LYS A 212 -35.33 -15.66 13.24
N GLY A 213 -35.72 -14.39 13.08
CA GLY A 213 -35.69 -13.42 14.17
C GLY A 213 -36.53 -13.93 15.33
N SER A 214 -36.25 -13.47 16.53
CA SER A 214 -36.88 -13.93 17.77
C SER A 214 -38.43 -13.86 17.81
N SER A 215 -39.06 -13.30 16.81
CA SER A 215 -40.53 -13.17 16.70
C SER A 215 -41.14 -13.95 15.53
N GLY A 216 -40.35 -14.56 14.66
CA GLY A 216 -40.89 -15.26 13.48
C GLY A 216 -41.45 -14.32 12.40
N ASP A 217 -41.30 -13.04 12.53
CA ASP A 217 -41.77 -12.03 11.58
C ASP A 217 -40.62 -11.56 10.67
N PHE A 218 -40.81 -11.78 9.37
CA PHE A 218 -39.83 -11.41 8.34
C PHE A 218 -39.71 -9.89 8.11
N SER A 219 -40.63 -9.12 8.70
CA SER A 219 -40.69 -7.68 8.49
C SER A 219 -39.58 -6.90 9.22
N ASP A 220 -39.04 -7.44 10.32
CA ASP A 220 -38.12 -6.74 11.21
C ASP A 220 -36.70 -6.66 10.66
N TYR A 221 -36.35 -7.48 9.67
CA TYR A 221 -34.96 -7.54 9.19
C TYR A 221 -34.62 -6.49 8.13
N SER A 222 -35.59 -5.96 7.40
CA SER A 222 -35.36 -4.99 6.35
C SER A 222 -35.36 -3.53 6.82
N GLY A 223 -35.67 -3.30 8.09
CA GLY A 223 -35.77 -1.95 8.65
C GLY A 223 -36.87 -1.06 8.07
N ASN A 224 -37.57 -1.51 7.04
CA ASN A 224 -38.59 -0.77 6.29
C ASN A 224 -39.95 -1.47 6.18
N GLY A 225 -40.18 -2.58 6.92
CA GLY A 225 -41.46 -3.29 6.88
C GLY A 225 -41.83 -3.87 5.51
N LYS A 226 -40.85 -4.15 4.65
CA LYS A 226 -41.07 -4.83 3.36
C LYS A 226 -40.70 -6.29 3.45
N ASP A 227 -41.43 -7.12 2.73
CA ASP A 227 -41.16 -8.55 2.63
C ASP A 227 -39.71 -8.81 2.23
N LEU A 228 -39.07 -9.70 2.97
CA LEU A 228 -37.69 -10.09 2.70
C LEU A 228 -37.66 -11.04 1.51
N VAL A 229 -36.89 -10.66 0.48
CA VAL A 229 -36.67 -11.55 -0.66
C VAL A 229 -35.55 -12.51 -0.30
N VAL A 230 -35.88 -13.78 -0.20
CA VAL A 230 -34.90 -14.86 -0.02
C VAL A 230 -34.30 -15.20 -1.37
N SER A 231 -33.00 -15.00 -1.52
CA SER A 231 -32.31 -15.23 -2.79
C SER A 231 -31.81 -16.67 -2.95
N THR A 232 -31.77 -17.45 -1.87
CA THR A 232 -31.32 -18.85 -1.90
C THR A 232 -32.26 -19.75 -1.11
N SER A 233 -32.54 -20.94 -1.66
CA SER A 233 -33.31 -21.99 -0.99
C SER A 233 -32.47 -22.80 0.00
N GLN A 234 -31.15 -22.53 0.09
CA GLN A 234 -30.26 -23.22 1.02
C GLN A 234 -30.20 -22.52 2.35
N ASP A 235 -30.01 -23.30 3.41
CA ASP A 235 -29.87 -22.81 4.78
C ASP A 235 -28.45 -22.28 5.05
N LYS A 236 -28.06 -21.27 4.27
CA LYS A 236 -26.76 -20.60 4.40
C LYS A 236 -26.90 -19.12 4.04
N SER A 237 -26.06 -18.27 4.62
CA SER A 237 -25.91 -16.88 4.24
C SER A 237 -24.60 -16.67 3.52
N ALA A 238 -24.58 -15.72 2.59
CA ALA A 238 -23.36 -15.25 1.95
C ALA A 238 -23.21 -13.74 2.16
N VAL A 239 -22.02 -13.30 2.43
CA VAL A 239 -21.68 -11.88 2.53
C VAL A 239 -20.80 -11.51 1.35
N HIS A 240 -21.22 -10.50 0.60
CA HIS A 240 -20.52 -10.01 -0.58
C HIS A 240 -19.95 -8.62 -0.30
N PHE A 241 -18.69 -8.42 -0.67
CA PHE A 241 -18.05 -7.12 -0.62
C PHE A 241 -17.71 -6.66 -2.03
N LEU A 242 -18.05 -5.42 -2.37
CA LEU A 242 -17.70 -4.79 -3.62
C LEU A 242 -17.07 -3.42 -3.34
N LYS A 243 -15.92 -3.16 -3.93
CA LYS A 243 -15.26 -1.87 -3.85
C LYS A 243 -14.66 -1.51 -5.21
N THR A 244 -14.93 -0.30 -5.67
CA THR A 244 -14.26 0.26 -6.86
C THR A 244 -13.23 1.25 -6.37
N LEU A 245 -11.96 0.93 -6.59
CA LEU A 245 -10.85 1.76 -6.12
C LEU A 245 -9.72 1.77 -7.13
N GLY A 246 -8.97 2.82 -7.11
CA GLY A 246 -7.75 3.00 -7.89
C GLY A 246 -6.81 3.97 -7.20
N VAL A 247 -5.58 4.04 -7.67
CA VAL A 247 -4.58 4.99 -7.22
C VAL A 247 -4.07 5.78 -8.41
N ALA A 248 -3.86 7.07 -8.24
CA ALA A 248 -3.26 7.94 -9.24
C ALA A 248 -2.09 8.71 -8.63
N ILE A 249 -0.97 8.78 -9.36
CA ILE A 249 0.19 9.58 -9.01
C ILE A 249 0.31 10.70 -10.02
N ARG A 250 0.28 11.96 -9.56
CA ARG A 250 0.38 13.14 -10.45
C ARG A 250 1.80 13.36 -10.96
N ARG A 251 2.79 13.28 -10.06
CA ARG A 251 4.22 13.43 -10.37
C ARG A 251 4.94 12.11 -10.10
N ASN A 252 4.74 11.15 -10.97
CA ASN A 252 5.31 9.81 -10.83
C ASN A 252 6.85 9.79 -10.95
N THR A 253 7.46 10.79 -11.60
CA THR A 253 8.91 10.97 -11.67
C THR A 253 9.55 11.26 -10.31
N HIS A 254 8.77 11.76 -9.34
CA HIS A 254 9.19 11.98 -7.95
C HIS A 254 9.06 10.72 -7.08
N CYS A 255 8.90 9.57 -7.70
CA CYS A 255 8.84 8.28 -7.03
C CYS A 255 9.95 7.37 -7.55
N PHE A 256 10.42 6.44 -6.71
CA PHE A 256 11.48 5.50 -7.06
C PHE A 256 11.23 4.15 -6.41
N SER A 257 11.39 3.08 -7.17
CA SER A 257 11.33 1.70 -6.66
C SER A 257 12.70 1.05 -6.70
N LEU A 258 13.16 0.53 -5.57
CA LEU A 258 14.44 -0.12 -5.40
C LEU A 258 14.23 -1.58 -5.02
N PHE A 259 14.79 -2.48 -5.82
CA PHE A 259 14.65 -3.93 -5.66
C PHE A 259 15.97 -4.56 -5.20
N CYS A 260 15.90 -5.55 -4.32
CA CYS A 260 17.07 -6.33 -3.95
C CYS A 260 17.34 -7.39 -5.02
N ASP A 261 18.59 -7.49 -5.49
CA ASP A 261 19.04 -8.46 -6.48
C ASP A 261 19.86 -9.62 -5.86
N ALA A 262 19.88 -9.71 -4.53
CA ALA A 262 20.61 -10.72 -3.78
C ALA A 262 19.81 -12.04 -3.64
N ALA A 263 19.39 -12.62 -4.78
CA ALA A 263 18.71 -13.91 -4.79
C ALA A 263 19.65 -15.06 -4.40
N ALA A 264 19.06 -16.12 -3.78
CA ALA A 264 19.78 -17.36 -3.43
C ALA A 264 20.06 -18.21 -4.66
#